data_fc6e7896caf8cb18431f9d1381f21878
#
_entry.id   fc6e7896caf8cb18431f9d1381f21878
#
_cell.length_a   1.000
_cell.length_b   1.000
_cell.length_c   1.000
_cell.angle_alpha   90.00
_cell.angle_beta   90.00
_cell.angle_gamma   90.00
#
_symmetry.space_group_name_H-M   'P 1'
#
loop_
_entity.id
_entity.type
_entity.pdbx_description
1 polymer ?
#
loop_
_entity_poly.entity_id
_entity_poly.type
_entity_poly.pdbx_seq_one_letter_code
_entity_poly.pdbx_strand_id
1 'polypeptide(L)'
;MDSGDAIQLIVLLLLILLSAFFSSAETAMTTVNKIRIMSLADDGNKKAKTLLKIIENPGKLLSTILIGNNIVNLSASWTTRVLGNAFIGFITGVLTLLILLFGEITPKTLATLQAEKISLAYAPVIYPLTRLLTPVIFFVNLLSRGVLFLLHVDPDAKPNAMTEQELRTIVDVSHED
;
A
#
# COMPACT_ATOMS: atom_id res chain seq x y z
N MET A 1 -30.23 -11.50 16.51
CA MET A 1 -28.83 -11.04 16.49
C MET A 1 -28.40 -10.93 17.92
N ASP A 2 -27.54 -11.79 18.32
CA ASP A 2 -26.97 -11.72 19.67
C ASP A 2 -25.97 -10.57 19.75
N SER A 3 -25.71 -10.04 20.95
CA SER A 3 -24.74 -8.94 21.13
C SER A 3 -23.36 -9.28 20.55
N GLY A 4 -23.00 -10.57 20.51
CA GLY A 4 -21.79 -11.06 19.89
C GLY A 4 -21.75 -10.87 18.37
N ASP A 5 -22.85 -11.12 17.68
CA ASP A 5 -22.95 -10.97 16.21
C ASP A 5 -22.80 -9.51 15.77
N ALA A 6 -23.39 -8.58 16.53
CA ALA A 6 -23.29 -7.15 16.26
C ALA A 6 -21.84 -6.64 16.40
N ILE A 7 -21.11 -7.09 17.42
CA ILE A 7 -19.70 -6.74 17.64
C ILE A 7 -18.85 -7.27 16.46
N GLN A 8 -19.07 -8.51 16.04
CA GLN A 8 -18.33 -9.12 14.93
C GLN A 8 -18.56 -8.37 13.61
N LEU A 9 -19.80 -7.94 13.33
CA LEU A 9 -20.10 -7.13 12.14
C LEU A 9 -19.40 -5.76 12.17
N ILE A 10 -19.38 -5.10 13.33
CA ILE A 10 -18.66 -3.82 13.50
C ILE A 10 -17.17 -4.01 13.29
N VAL A 11 -16.58 -5.06 13.86
CA VAL A 11 -15.15 -5.38 13.66
C VAL A 11 -14.85 -5.64 12.19
N LEU A 12 -15.70 -6.42 11.52
CA LEU A 12 -15.54 -6.70 10.08
C LEU A 12 -15.59 -5.41 9.25
N LEU A 13 -16.54 -4.52 9.53
CA LEU A 13 -16.65 -3.23 8.84
C LEU A 13 -15.39 -2.37 9.06
N LEU A 14 -14.88 -2.30 10.28
CA LEU A 14 -13.65 -1.59 10.58
C LEU A 14 -12.44 -2.18 9.84
N LEU A 15 -12.36 -3.51 9.73
CA LEU A 15 -11.31 -4.19 8.98
C LEU A 15 -11.40 -3.91 7.48
N ILE A 16 -12.60 -3.85 6.90
CA ILE A 16 -12.80 -3.45 5.49
C ILE A 16 -12.33 -2.01 5.26
N LEU A 17 -12.68 -1.09 6.15
CA LEU A 17 -12.22 0.31 6.06
C LEU A 17 -10.69 0.42 6.18
N LEU A 18 -10.09 -0.38 7.04
CA LEU A 18 -8.64 -0.43 7.23
C LEU A 18 -7.94 -1.03 5.99
N SER A 19 -8.51 -2.07 5.39
CA SER A 19 -8.07 -2.64 4.12
C SER A 19 -8.13 -1.61 2.99
N ALA A 20 -9.25 -0.88 2.88
CA ALA A 20 -9.41 0.23 1.94
C ALA A 20 -8.36 1.32 2.12
N PHE A 21 -8.03 1.66 3.37
CA PHE A 21 -6.99 2.62 3.69
C PHE A 21 -5.61 2.15 3.20
N PHE A 22 -5.18 0.94 3.52
CA PHE A 22 -3.88 0.42 3.07
C PHE A 22 -3.82 0.25 1.56
N SER A 23 -4.88 -0.24 0.95
CA SER A 23 -5.00 -0.46 -0.49
C SER A 23 -4.91 0.86 -1.28
N SER A 24 -5.63 1.89 -0.81
CA SER A 24 -5.56 3.23 -1.42
C SER A 24 -4.25 3.94 -1.12
N ALA A 25 -3.64 3.74 0.06
CA ALA A 25 -2.33 4.30 0.40
C ALA A 25 -1.23 3.75 -0.52
N GLU A 26 -1.22 2.44 -0.76
CA GLU A 26 -0.31 1.80 -1.70
C GLU A 26 -0.37 2.46 -3.07
N THR A 27 -1.56 2.48 -3.65
CA THR A 27 -1.76 3.02 -5.00
C THR A 27 -1.45 4.52 -5.08
N ALA A 28 -1.95 5.32 -4.15
CA ALA A 28 -1.71 6.76 -4.17
C ALA A 28 -0.22 7.09 -4.05
N MET A 29 0.49 6.49 -3.08
CA MET A 29 1.89 6.82 -2.81
C MET A 29 2.87 6.28 -3.86
N THR A 30 2.49 5.25 -4.62
CA THR A 30 3.30 4.73 -5.72
C THR A 30 3.03 5.47 -7.03
N THR A 31 1.83 6.05 -7.20
CA THR A 31 1.40 6.72 -8.45
C THR A 31 1.63 8.22 -8.42
N VAL A 32 1.77 8.82 -7.21
CA VAL A 32 1.90 10.28 -7.07
C VAL A 32 3.13 10.82 -7.80
N ASN A 33 2.96 11.97 -8.47
CA ASN A 33 4.05 12.66 -9.14
C ASN A 33 5.04 13.26 -8.12
N LYS A 34 6.22 12.66 -8.01
CA LYS A 34 7.27 13.05 -7.07
C LYS A 34 7.72 14.50 -7.25
N ILE A 35 7.83 14.97 -8.49
CA ILE A 35 8.24 16.36 -8.80
C ILE A 35 7.22 17.34 -8.23
N ARG A 36 5.94 17.06 -8.38
CA ARG A 36 4.85 17.87 -7.83
C ARG A 36 4.89 17.92 -6.30
N ILE A 37 5.17 16.79 -5.65
CA ILE A 37 5.31 16.74 -4.18
C ILE A 37 6.55 17.49 -3.70
N MET A 38 7.65 17.47 -4.46
CA MET A 38 8.83 18.29 -4.16
C MET A 38 8.51 19.78 -4.20
N SER A 39 7.84 20.26 -5.25
CA SER A 39 7.40 21.66 -5.35
C SER A 39 6.54 22.07 -4.16
N LEU A 40 5.54 21.27 -3.79
CA LEU A 40 4.70 21.55 -2.62
C LEU A 40 5.48 21.55 -1.29
N ALA A 41 6.51 20.75 -1.17
CA ALA A 41 7.37 20.71 0.01
C ALA A 41 8.24 21.96 0.10
N ASP A 42 8.76 22.46 -1.03
CA ASP A 42 9.53 23.69 -1.13
C ASP A 42 8.66 24.90 -0.80
N ASP A 43 7.39 24.90 -1.20
CA ASP A 43 6.37 25.88 -0.83
C ASP A 43 5.97 25.85 0.66
N GLY A 44 6.63 25.00 1.46
CA GLY A 44 6.42 24.93 2.91
C GLY A 44 5.34 23.96 3.38
N ASN A 45 4.71 23.17 2.50
CA ASN A 45 3.68 22.20 2.86
C ASN A 45 4.27 21.07 3.73
N LYS A 46 3.88 21.03 5.01
CA LYS A 46 4.38 20.04 5.98
C LYS A 46 4.01 18.59 5.61
N LYS A 47 2.82 18.37 5.03
CA LYS A 47 2.40 17.03 4.61
C LYS A 47 3.22 16.55 3.41
N ALA A 48 3.54 17.43 2.47
CA ALA A 48 4.40 17.13 1.35
C ALA A 48 5.83 16.78 1.81
N LYS A 49 6.38 17.52 2.76
CA LYS A 49 7.67 17.19 3.39
C LYS A 49 7.67 15.82 4.06
N THR A 50 6.58 15.47 4.72
CA THR A 50 6.42 14.14 5.33
C THR A 50 6.30 13.05 4.27
N LEU A 51 5.51 13.30 3.22
CA LEU A 51 5.33 12.37 2.11
C LEU A 51 6.64 12.10 1.37
N LEU A 52 7.46 13.12 1.12
CA LEU A 52 8.79 12.94 0.49
C LEU A 52 9.65 11.94 1.27
N LYS A 53 9.73 12.07 2.60
CA LYS A 53 10.50 11.14 3.44
C LYS A 53 10.05 9.69 3.33
N ILE A 54 8.78 9.48 2.98
CA ILE A 54 8.20 8.13 2.79
C ILE A 54 8.56 7.60 1.40
N ILE A 55 8.30 8.39 0.35
CA ILE A 55 8.47 7.96 -1.05
C ILE A 55 9.95 7.92 -1.48
N GLU A 56 10.86 8.55 -0.75
CA GLU A 56 12.31 8.41 -0.94
C GLU A 56 12.81 7.00 -0.61
N ASN A 57 12.06 6.24 0.17
CA ASN A 57 12.40 4.87 0.50
C ASN A 57 11.27 3.91 0.11
N PRO A 58 11.09 3.63 -1.20
CA PRO A 58 9.97 2.87 -1.71
C PRO A 58 9.89 1.45 -1.16
N GLY A 59 11.03 0.79 -0.94
CA GLY A 59 11.05 -0.55 -0.35
C GLY A 59 10.47 -0.57 1.07
N LYS A 60 10.82 0.43 1.88
CA LYS A 60 10.29 0.54 3.25
C LYS A 60 8.82 0.92 3.26
N LEU A 61 8.38 1.80 2.35
CA LEU A 61 6.98 2.16 2.16
C LEU A 61 6.14 0.93 1.81
N LEU A 62 6.53 0.21 0.76
CA LEU A 62 5.81 -0.97 0.29
C LEU A 62 5.75 -2.06 1.36
N SER A 63 6.87 -2.35 2.04
CA SER A 63 6.88 -3.30 3.16
C SER A 63 5.93 -2.89 4.28
N THR A 64 5.89 -1.61 4.64
CA THR A 64 4.98 -1.09 5.67
C THR A 64 3.52 -1.34 5.31
N ILE A 65 3.14 -0.98 4.10
CA ILE A 65 1.76 -1.11 3.61
C ILE A 65 1.39 -2.59 3.47
N LEU A 66 2.28 -3.40 2.91
CA LEU A 66 2.08 -4.83 2.73
C LEU A 66 1.85 -5.55 4.08
N ILE A 67 2.68 -5.27 5.08
CA ILE A 67 2.53 -5.83 6.43
C ILE A 67 1.21 -5.38 7.03
N GLY A 68 0.89 -4.09 6.97
CA GLY A 68 -0.36 -3.55 7.47
C GLY A 68 -1.59 -4.18 6.81
N ASN A 69 -1.60 -4.26 5.49
CA ASN A 69 -2.70 -4.87 4.73
C ASN A 69 -2.86 -6.37 5.04
N ASN A 70 -1.75 -7.12 5.14
CA ASN A 70 -1.79 -8.54 5.48
C ASN A 70 -2.34 -8.78 6.89
N ILE A 71 -1.95 -7.97 7.88
CA ILE A 71 -2.51 -8.07 9.25
C ILE A 71 -4.02 -7.87 9.22
N VAL A 72 -4.51 -6.87 8.49
CA VAL A 72 -5.93 -6.58 8.34
C VAL A 72 -6.67 -7.72 7.67
N ASN A 73 -6.16 -8.22 6.56
CA ASN A 73 -6.79 -9.31 5.79
C ASN A 73 -6.83 -10.63 6.55
N LEU A 74 -5.76 -10.97 7.29
CA LEU A 74 -5.74 -12.14 8.16
C LEU A 74 -6.74 -12.01 9.30
N SER A 75 -6.85 -10.82 9.91
CA SER A 75 -7.82 -10.53 10.97
C SER A 75 -9.26 -10.64 10.46
N ALA A 76 -9.55 -10.12 9.27
CA ALA A 76 -10.85 -10.24 8.62
C ALA A 76 -11.21 -11.70 8.33
N SER A 77 -10.26 -12.48 7.80
CA SER A 77 -10.45 -13.91 7.51
C SER A 77 -10.71 -14.73 8.77
N TRP A 78 -10.10 -14.35 9.90
CA TRP A 78 -10.36 -15.03 11.18
C TRP A 78 -11.74 -14.68 11.73
N THR A 79 -12.15 -13.42 11.66
CA THR A 79 -13.48 -12.96 12.10
C THR A 79 -14.60 -13.67 11.32
N THR A 80 -14.46 -13.87 10.01
CA THR A 80 -15.47 -14.55 9.18
C THR A 80 -15.62 -16.04 9.51
N ARG A 81 -14.56 -16.72 9.96
CA ARG A 81 -14.61 -18.14 10.34
C ARG A 81 -15.44 -18.39 11.61
N VAL A 82 -15.53 -17.40 12.49
CA VAL A 82 -16.27 -17.50 13.76
C VAL A 82 -17.79 -17.35 13.53
N LEU A 83 -18.22 -16.76 12.41
CA LEU A 83 -19.61 -16.40 12.11
C LEU A 83 -20.56 -17.54 11.71
N GLY A 84 -20.13 -18.83 11.63
CA GLY A 84 -21.11 -19.88 11.61
C GLY A 84 -21.03 -21.04 10.63
N ASN A 85 -21.80 -22.09 10.93
CA ASN A 85 -21.62 -23.46 10.46
C ASN A 85 -22.50 -23.96 9.30
N ALA A 86 -23.53 -23.26 8.84
CA ALA A 86 -24.47 -23.86 7.89
C ALA A 86 -24.57 -23.18 6.50
N PHE A 87 -24.20 -21.90 6.38
CA PHE A 87 -24.24 -21.13 5.13
C PHE A 87 -22.88 -20.60 4.71
N ILE A 88 -21.81 -21.18 5.21
CA ILE A 88 -20.44 -20.65 5.16
C ILE A 88 -19.98 -20.34 3.74
N GLY A 89 -20.24 -21.21 2.78
CA GLY A 89 -19.72 -21.02 1.41
C GLY A 89 -20.35 -19.84 0.67
N PHE A 90 -21.66 -19.68 0.74
CA PHE A 90 -22.35 -18.60 0.05
C PHE A 90 -22.10 -17.25 0.69
N ILE A 91 -22.20 -17.17 2.03
CA ILE A 91 -21.92 -15.94 2.81
C ILE A 91 -20.46 -15.52 2.66
N THR A 92 -19.53 -16.47 2.70
CA THR A 92 -18.10 -16.20 2.47
C THR A 92 -17.87 -15.65 1.06
N GLY A 93 -18.51 -16.18 0.03
CA GLY A 93 -18.42 -15.69 -1.34
C GLY A 93 -18.91 -14.23 -1.47
N VAL A 94 -20.08 -13.92 -0.92
CA VAL A 94 -20.65 -12.57 -0.93
C VAL A 94 -19.75 -11.60 -0.12
N LEU A 95 -19.30 -11.98 1.07
CA LEU A 95 -18.39 -11.18 1.88
C LEU A 95 -17.06 -10.93 1.17
N THR A 96 -16.52 -11.95 0.51
CA THR A 96 -15.28 -11.81 -0.27
C THR A 96 -15.46 -10.79 -1.40
N LEU A 97 -16.58 -10.83 -2.12
CA LEU A 97 -16.90 -9.84 -3.16
C LEU A 97 -17.02 -8.43 -2.58
N LEU A 98 -17.67 -8.26 -1.43
CA LEU A 98 -17.78 -6.96 -0.75
C LEU A 98 -16.42 -6.44 -0.30
N ILE A 99 -15.58 -7.30 0.28
CA ILE A 99 -14.22 -6.94 0.69
C ILE A 99 -13.38 -6.54 -0.52
N LEU A 100 -13.42 -7.29 -1.61
CA LEU A 100 -12.72 -6.96 -2.85
C LEU A 100 -13.21 -5.63 -3.43
N LEU A 101 -14.53 -5.43 -3.50
CA LEU A 101 -15.10 -4.22 -4.10
C LEU A 101 -14.81 -2.98 -3.26
N PHE A 102 -15.12 -3.01 -1.97
CA PHE A 102 -15.02 -1.84 -1.08
C PHE A 102 -13.69 -1.73 -0.35
N GLY A 103 -12.99 -2.82 -0.11
CA GLY A 103 -11.70 -2.85 0.58
C GLY A 103 -10.50 -2.74 -0.35
N GLU A 104 -10.65 -3.06 -1.65
CA GLU A 104 -9.51 -3.12 -2.56
C GLU A 104 -9.74 -2.40 -3.89
N ILE A 105 -10.69 -2.80 -4.72
CA ILE A 105 -10.83 -2.30 -6.10
C ILE A 105 -11.22 -0.83 -6.12
N THR A 106 -12.31 -0.46 -5.44
CA THR A 106 -12.81 0.91 -5.43
C THR A 106 -11.82 1.89 -4.79
N PRO A 107 -11.20 1.58 -3.63
CA PRO A 107 -10.18 2.46 -3.04
C PRO A 107 -8.95 2.64 -3.92
N LYS A 108 -8.45 1.59 -4.59
CA LYS A 108 -7.32 1.69 -5.53
C LYS A 108 -7.66 2.56 -6.74
N THR A 109 -8.85 2.39 -7.31
CA THR A 109 -9.31 3.21 -8.44
C THR A 109 -9.39 4.68 -8.05
N LEU A 110 -9.99 4.98 -6.90
CA LEU A 110 -10.06 6.35 -6.38
C LEU A 110 -8.67 6.93 -6.12
N ALA A 111 -7.77 6.11 -5.58
CA ALA A 111 -6.40 6.52 -5.28
C ALA A 111 -5.58 6.82 -6.54
N THR A 112 -5.82 6.11 -7.64
CA THR A 112 -5.22 6.43 -8.94
C THR A 112 -5.68 7.80 -9.45
N LEU A 113 -6.97 8.09 -9.35
CA LEU A 113 -7.56 9.36 -9.83
C LEU A 113 -7.17 10.56 -8.96
N GLN A 114 -6.95 10.36 -7.66
CA GLN A 114 -6.67 11.43 -6.70
C GLN A 114 -5.36 11.20 -5.91
N ALA A 115 -4.31 10.70 -6.57
CA ALA A 115 -3.08 10.26 -5.94
C ALA A 115 -2.43 11.34 -5.06
N GLU A 116 -2.33 12.58 -5.53
CA GLU A 116 -1.76 13.71 -4.77
C GLU A 116 -2.53 13.96 -3.46
N LYS A 117 -3.85 14.11 -3.57
CA LYS A 117 -4.71 14.44 -2.43
C LYS A 117 -4.68 13.34 -1.36
N ILE A 118 -4.80 12.09 -1.79
CA ILE A 118 -4.83 10.93 -0.90
C ILE A 118 -3.46 10.70 -0.25
N SER A 119 -2.37 10.79 -1.02
CA SER A 119 -1.00 10.64 -0.49
C SER A 119 -0.69 11.70 0.57
N LEU A 120 -1.04 12.96 0.32
CA LEU A 120 -0.85 14.05 1.30
C LEU A 120 -1.72 13.88 2.55
N ALA A 121 -2.92 13.32 2.42
CA ALA A 121 -3.79 13.05 3.57
C ALA A 121 -3.24 11.90 4.43
N TYR A 122 -2.69 10.86 3.80
CA TYR A 122 -2.25 9.63 4.48
C TYR A 122 -0.81 9.69 4.98
N ALA A 123 0.04 10.57 4.45
CA ALA A 123 1.44 10.69 4.85
C ALA A 123 1.63 10.84 6.37
N PRO A 124 0.86 11.65 7.11
CA PRO A 124 1.01 11.78 8.56
C PRO A 124 0.72 10.49 9.34
N VAL A 125 -0.07 9.57 8.77
CA VAL A 125 -0.41 8.27 9.39
C VAL A 125 0.59 7.20 9.00
N ILE A 126 0.95 7.12 7.72
CA ILE A 126 1.90 6.13 7.20
C ILE A 126 3.31 6.36 7.75
N TYR A 127 3.74 7.60 7.93
CA TYR A 127 5.08 7.91 8.42
C TYR A 127 5.39 7.31 9.81
N PRO A 128 4.59 7.54 10.86
CA PRO A 128 4.83 6.90 12.15
C PRO A 128 4.66 5.38 12.09
N LEU A 129 3.73 4.87 11.28
CA LEU A 129 3.55 3.42 11.08
C LEU A 129 4.81 2.79 10.46
N THR A 130 5.42 3.44 9.48
CA THR A 130 6.69 2.99 8.88
C THR A 130 7.81 2.95 9.91
N ARG A 131 7.84 3.91 10.83
CA ARG A 131 8.81 3.92 11.94
C ARG A 131 8.58 2.77 12.92
N LEU A 132 7.33 2.54 13.29
CA LEU A 132 6.94 1.47 14.20
C LEU A 132 7.27 0.10 13.62
N LEU A 133 7.02 -0.11 12.33
CA LEU A 133 7.25 -1.38 11.64
C LEU A 133 8.71 -1.56 11.18
N THR A 134 9.59 -0.58 11.38
CA THR A 134 11.01 -0.67 10.97
C THR A 134 11.71 -1.95 11.45
N PRO A 135 11.59 -2.41 12.72
CA PRO A 135 12.24 -3.64 13.15
C PRO A 135 11.68 -4.88 12.44
N VAL A 136 10.38 -4.91 12.18
CA VAL A 136 9.74 -6.02 11.44
C VAL A 136 10.20 -6.03 9.98
N ILE A 137 10.23 -4.85 9.35
CA ILE A 137 10.70 -4.67 7.97
C ILE A 137 12.16 -5.11 7.83
N PHE A 138 13.00 -4.76 8.80
CA PHE A 138 14.41 -5.20 8.83
C PHE A 138 14.51 -6.73 8.83
N PHE A 139 13.74 -7.39 9.68
CA PHE A 139 13.73 -8.85 9.76
C PHE A 139 13.22 -9.51 8.46
N VAL A 140 12.13 -9.00 7.89
CA VAL A 140 11.59 -9.49 6.61
C VAL A 140 12.59 -9.29 5.48
N ASN A 141 13.27 -8.14 5.41
CA ASN A 141 14.29 -7.87 4.40
C ASN A 141 15.51 -8.79 4.57
N LEU A 142 15.89 -9.11 5.81
CA LEU A 142 16.97 -10.06 6.08
C LEU A 142 16.63 -11.46 5.54
N LEU A 143 15.42 -11.95 5.79
CA LEU A 143 14.93 -13.21 5.23
C LEU A 143 14.87 -13.18 3.69
N SER A 144 14.36 -12.09 3.12
CA SER A 144 14.29 -11.91 1.66
C SER A 144 15.68 -11.95 1.02
N ARG A 145 16.68 -11.30 1.61
CA ARG A 145 18.08 -11.37 1.14
C ARG A 145 18.62 -12.80 1.20
N GLY A 146 18.28 -13.56 2.22
CA GLY A 146 18.63 -14.98 2.32
C GLY A 146 18.05 -15.81 1.16
N VAL A 147 16.78 -15.57 0.81
CA VAL A 147 16.12 -16.23 -0.33
C VAL A 147 16.76 -15.81 -1.66
N LEU A 148 17.02 -14.52 -1.86
CA LEU A 148 17.68 -14.02 -3.08
C LEU A 148 19.10 -14.59 -3.24
N PHE A 149 19.84 -14.69 -2.15
CA PHE A 149 21.16 -15.35 -2.15
C PHE A 149 21.06 -16.81 -2.59
N LEU A 150 20.06 -17.55 -2.09
CA LEU A 150 19.83 -18.94 -2.50
C LEU A 150 19.46 -19.06 -3.99
N LEU A 151 18.76 -18.07 -4.53
CA LEU A 151 18.38 -17.97 -5.95
C LEU A 151 19.50 -17.40 -6.85
N HIS A 152 20.66 -17.06 -6.30
CA HIS A 152 21.78 -16.41 -7.01
C HIS A 152 21.40 -15.08 -7.68
N VAL A 153 20.45 -14.35 -7.09
CA VAL A 153 20.04 -13.02 -7.54
C VAL A 153 20.73 -11.97 -6.68
N ASP A 154 21.45 -11.04 -7.33
CA ASP A 154 22.08 -9.92 -6.65
C ASP A 154 21.02 -8.85 -6.28
N PRO A 155 20.71 -8.64 -4.99
CA PRO A 155 19.72 -7.65 -4.58
C PRO A 155 20.17 -6.21 -4.79
N ASP A 156 21.46 -5.96 -4.98
CA ASP A 156 22.05 -4.65 -5.21
C ASP A 156 22.31 -4.37 -6.71
N ALA A 157 21.98 -5.34 -7.60
CA ALA A 157 21.98 -5.11 -9.03
C ALA A 157 21.01 -3.98 -9.37
N LYS A 158 21.55 -2.82 -9.74
CA LYS A 158 20.73 -1.67 -10.16
C LYS A 158 19.86 -2.12 -11.33
N PRO A 159 18.52 -1.99 -11.25
CA PRO A 159 17.69 -2.12 -12.44
C PRO A 159 18.26 -1.13 -13.46
N ASN A 160 18.51 -1.60 -14.68
CA ASN A 160 19.21 -0.92 -15.73
C ASN A 160 18.99 0.59 -15.66
N ALA A 161 20.04 1.32 -15.29
CA ALA A 161 20.02 2.77 -15.46
C ALA A 161 19.65 3.00 -16.92
N MET A 162 18.65 3.86 -17.18
CA MET A 162 18.27 4.23 -18.54
C MET A 162 19.55 4.39 -19.36
N THR A 163 19.66 3.62 -20.41
CA THR A 163 20.83 3.69 -21.28
C THR A 163 20.84 5.08 -21.94
N GLU A 164 22.03 5.58 -22.25
CA GLU A 164 22.18 6.87 -22.94
C GLU A 164 21.34 6.92 -24.23
N GLN A 165 21.10 5.77 -24.88
CA GLN A 165 20.22 5.63 -26.04
C GLN A 165 18.73 5.83 -25.68
N GLU A 166 18.24 5.33 -24.55
CA GLU A 166 16.85 5.55 -24.12
C GLU A 166 16.61 7.02 -23.76
N LEU A 167 17.59 7.67 -23.11
CA LEU A 167 17.54 9.13 -22.86
C LEU A 167 17.50 9.94 -24.15
N ARG A 168 18.32 9.60 -25.14
CA ARG A 168 18.30 10.26 -26.46
C ARG A 168 16.96 10.08 -27.16
N THR A 169 16.40 8.88 -27.15
CA THR A 169 15.10 8.59 -27.78
C THR A 169 13.98 9.42 -27.12
N ILE A 170 13.99 9.59 -25.80
CA ILE A 170 12.98 10.42 -25.08
C ILE A 170 13.14 11.91 -25.46
N VAL A 171 14.38 12.39 -25.58
CA VAL A 171 14.64 13.78 -25.95
C VAL A 171 14.24 14.03 -27.41
N ASP A 172 14.52 13.11 -28.32
CA ASP A 172 14.18 13.23 -29.74
C ASP A 172 12.65 13.22 -29.94
N VAL A 173 11.92 12.34 -29.26
CA VAL A 173 10.44 12.30 -29.29
C VAL A 173 9.82 13.56 -28.70
N SER A 174 10.44 14.19 -27.70
CA SER A 174 9.95 15.43 -27.10
C SER A 174 10.20 16.68 -27.94
N HIS A 175 10.98 16.58 -28.99
CA HIS A 175 11.26 17.69 -29.94
C HIS A 175 10.38 17.63 -31.22
N GLU A 176 9.61 16.55 -31.41
CA GLU A 176 8.71 16.39 -32.57
C GLU A 176 7.24 16.82 -32.30
N ASP A 177 6.91 17.22 -31.04
CA ASP A 177 5.64 17.83 -30.65
C ASP A 177 5.79 19.35 -30.43
#